data_490c4afd4a8ea2c92bc1c4799edeecd4
#
_entry.id   490c4afd4a8ea2c92bc1c4799edeecd4
#
_cell.length_a   1.000
_cell.length_b   1.000
_cell.length_c   1.000
_cell.angle_alpha   90.00
_cell.angle_beta   90.00
_cell.angle_gamma   90.00
#
_symmetry.space_group_name_H-M   'P 1'
#
loop_
_entity.id
_entity.type
_entity.pdbx_description
1 polymer ?
#
loop_
_entity_poly.entity_id
_entity_poly.type
_entity_poly.pdbx_seq_one_letter_code
_entity_poly.pdbx_strand_id
1 'polypeptide(L)'
;IIAGGLGIYDEVTGKFGSWNARMMGDYTEIKRAALVFDDSHLNYTFLRMAWLYNNDQHLDYKIIPKGADFVDTQVTRQAVARLITEIILDPTLYERTSIGVAEPNTAWDKPSFY
;
A
#
# COMPACT_ATOMS: atom_id res chain seq x y z
N ILE A 1 10.42 8.92 0.74
CA ILE A 1 9.46 7.80 0.88
C ILE A 1 8.36 8.24 1.82
N ILE A 2 7.13 8.06 1.39
CA ILE A 2 5.94 8.38 2.18
C ILE A 2 5.19 7.09 2.43
N ALA A 3 5.00 6.74 3.69
CA ALA A 3 4.27 5.54 4.08
C ALA A 3 2.79 5.88 4.30
N GLY A 4 1.91 5.18 3.62
CA GLY A 4 0.48 5.37 3.72
C GLY A 4 -0.30 4.07 3.60
N GLY A 5 -1.61 4.17 3.66
CA GLY A 5 -2.51 3.04 3.52
C GLY A 5 -3.12 2.93 2.12
N LEU A 6 -3.79 1.83 1.91
CA LEU A 6 -4.56 1.59 0.69
C LEU A 6 -5.91 2.33 0.74
N GLY A 7 -6.58 2.42 -0.39
CA GLY A 7 -7.89 3.06 -0.49
C GLY A 7 -7.86 4.54 -0.88
N ILE A 8 -6.69 5.12 -1.06
CA ILE A 8 -6.52 6.54 -1.38
C ILE A 8 -7.15 6.89 -2.73
N TYR A 9 -7.08 5.97 -3.69
CA TYR A 9 -7.62 6.17 -5.05
C TYR A 9 -8.89 5.34 -5.30
N ASP A 10 -9.57 4.89 -4.25
CA ASP A 10 -10.74 4.00 -4.33
C ASP A 10 -10.44 2.69 -5.08
N GLU A 11 -9.20 2.22 -4.98
CA GLU A 11 -8.69 1.06 -5.70
C GLU A 11 -9.05 -0.28 -5.06
N VAL A 12 -9.51 -0.29 -3.81
CA VAL A 12 -9.86 -1.52 -3.09
C VAL A 12 -11.29 -1.90 -3.43
N THR A 13 -11.47 -3.08 -4.02
CA THR A 13 -12.75 -3.53 -4.60
C THR A 13 -13.29 -4.79 -3.94
N GLY A 14 -14.54 -5.16 -4.26
CA GLY A 14 -15.18 -6.39 -3.81
C GLY A 14 -15.42 -6.44 -2.30
N LYS A 15 -15.43 -7.63 -1.75
CA LYS A 15 -15.67 -7.84 -0.31
C LYS A 15 -14.59 -7.23 0.55
N PHE A 16 -13.34 -7.32 0.12
CA PHE A 16 -12.23 -6.65 0.81
C PHE A 16 -12.42 -5.13 0.81
N GLY A 17 -12.83 -4.55 -0.32
CA GLY A 17 -13.12 -3.12 -0.40
C GLY A 17 -14.18 -2.68 0.60
N SER A 18 -15.28 -3.42 0.71
CA SER A 18 -16.34 -3.13 1.66
C SER A 18 -15.89 -3.26 3.11
N TRP A 19 -15.13 -4.31 3.42
CA TRP A 19 -14.55 -4.50 4.75
C TRP A 19 -13.57 -3.37 5.10
N ASN A 20 -12.68 -3.03 4.18
CA ASN A 20 -11.69 -1.99 4.36
C ASN A 20 -12.35 -0.62 4.63
N ALA A 21 -13.39 -0.29 3.86
CA ALA A 21 -14.11 0.97 4.02
C ALA A 21 -14.76 1.07 5.41
N ARG A 22 -15.33 -0.02 5.91
CA ARG A 22 -15.91 -0.04 7.27
C ARG A 22 -14.85 0.15 8.35
N MET A 23 -13.68 -0.46 8.17
CA MET A 23 -12.58 -0.38 9.15
C MET A 23 -11.92 1.00 9.16
N MET A 24 -11.80 1.63 8.00
CA MET A 24 -11.12 2.92 7.86
C MET A 24 -11.98 4.13 8.25
N GLY A 25 -13.30 4.02 8.12
CA GLY A 25 -14.20 5.12 8.40
C GLY A 25 -14.03 6.31 7.45
N ASP A 26 -14.08 7.55 7.99
CA ASP A 26 -13.88 8.76 7.17
C ASP A 26 -12.41 8.91 6.76
N TYR A 27 -12.16 8.82 5.47
CA TYR A 27 -10.83 8.80 4.88
C TYR A 27 -10.51 10.08 4.09
N THR A 28 -11.38 11.08 4.16
CA THR A 28 -11.33 12.29 3.32
C THR A 28 -10.01 13.05 3.48
N GLU A 29 -9.56 13.28 4.71
CA GLU A 29 -8.33 14.04 4.96
C GLU A 29 -7.08 13.30 4.50
N ILE A 30 -7.06 11.98 4.63
CA ILE A 30 -5.93 11.15 4.16
C ILE A 30 -5.85 11.18 2.65
N LYS A 31 -7.00 11.09 1.94
CA LYS A 31 -7.04 11.24 0.48
C LYS A 31 -6.55 12.61 0.04
N ARG A 32 -6.97 13.66 0.73
CA ARG A 32 -6.53 15.03 0.43
C ARG A 32 -5.03 15.19 0.62
N ALA A 33 -4.46 14.66 1.70
CA ALA A 33 -3.02 14.69 1.95
C ALA A 33 -2.22 13.98 0.84
N ALA A 34 -2.71 12.83 0.37
CA ALA A 34 -2.07 12.10 -0.71
C ALA A 34 -2.01 12.91 -2.01
N LEU A 35 -3.08 13.65 -2.33
CA LEU A 35 -3.11 14.50 -3.53
C LEU A 35 -2.07 15.62 -3.49
N VAL A 36 -1.74 16.14 -2.30
CA VAL A 36 -0.69 17.15 -2.15
C VAL A 36 0.65 16.62 -2.66
N PHE A 37 0.98 15.37 -2.37
CA PHE A 37 2.21 14.76 -2.85
C PHE A 37 2.13 14.45 -4.35
N ASP A 38 1.00 13.92 -4.84
CA ASP A 38 0.81 13.64 -6.26
C ASP A 38 1.00 14.89 -7.12
N ASP A 39 0.54 16.06 -6.64
CA ASP A 39 0.64 17.34 -7.34
C ASP A 39 1.95 18.09 -7.07
N SER A 40 2.82 17.58 -6.20
CA SER A 40 4.07 18.23 -5.83
C SER A 40 5.16 18.05 -6.89
N HIS A 41 6.19 18.90 -6.81
CA HIS A 41 7.42 18.77 -7.62
C HIS A 41 8.47 17.88 -6.93
N LEU A 42 8.15 17.30 -5.77
CA LEU A 42 9.07 16.45 -5.03
C LEU A 42 9.30 15.12 -5.73
N ASN A 43 10.50 14.59 -5.60
CA ASN A 43 10.79 13.23 -6.04
C ASN A 43 10.33 12.25 -4.94
N TYR A 44 9.02 12.01 -4.89
CA TYR A 44 8.41 11.16 -3.87
C TYR A 44 8.25 9.72 -4.36
N THR A 45 8.19 8.81 -3.40
CA THR A 45 7.67 7.44 -3.58
C THR A 45 6.64 7.22 -2.48
N PHE A 46 5.39 7.05 -2.85
CA PHE A 46 4.30 6.83 -1.92
C PHE A 46 3.99 5.33 -1.85
N LEU A 47 4.03 4.76 -0.64
CA LEU A 47 3.73 3.35 -0.42
C LEU A 47 2.30 3.21 0.11
N ARG A 48 1.40 2.65 -0.68
CA ARG A 48 0.04 2.28 -0.26
C ARG A 48 0.06 0.85 0.25
N MET A 49 0.30 0.69 1.54
CA MET A 49 0.50 -0.62 2.14
C MET A 49 -0.82 -1.32 2.45
N ALA A 50 -0.91 -2.62 2.16
CA ALA A 50 -1.95 -3.48 2.68
C ALA A 50 -1.89 -3.55 4.22
N TRP A 51 -2.80 -4.28 4.85
CA TRP A 51 -2.85 -4.38 6.30
C TRP A 51 -1.59 -5.04 6.86
N LEU A 52 -0.95 -4.39 7.81
CA LEU A 52 0.37 -4.78 8.31
C LEU A 52 0.29 -5.82 9.40
N TYR A 53 1.18 -6.78 9.35
CA TYR A 53 1.39 -7.75 10.43
C TYR A 53 2.87 -8.15 10.50
N ASN A 54 3.24 -8.96 11.48
CA ASN A 54 4.63 -9.40 11.68
C ASN A 54 4.78 -10.88 11.36
N ASN A 55 5.70 -11.23 10.47
CA ASN A 55 6.10 -12.61 10.21
C ASN A 55 7.46 -12.62 9.52
N ASP A 56 8.48 -13.17 10.18
CA ASP A 56 9.85 -13.20 9.66
C ASP A 56 10.03 -14.18 8.49
N GLN A 57 9.05 -15.05 8.25
CA GLN A 57 9.10 -16.03 7.16
C GLN A 57 8.48 -15.48 5.86
N HIS A 58 7.66 -14.43 5.94
CA HIS A 58 6.94 -13.86 4.80
C HIS A 58 7.58 -12.54 4.38
N LEU A 59 8.62 -12.62 3.56
CA LEU A 59 9.40 -11.47 3.11
C LEU A 59 9.03 -11.02 1.69
N ASP A 60 8.15 -11.76 1.01
CA ASP A 60 7.75 -11.43 -0.36
C ASP A 60 6.73 -10.31 -0.39
N TYR A 61 6.83 -9.47 -1.41
CA TYR A 61 5.83 -8.46 -1.72
C TYR A 61 5.61 -8.40 -3.22
N LYS A 62 4.45 -7.89 -3.61
CA LYS A 62 4.19 -7.49 -4.99
C LYS A 62 3.83 -6.02 -5.04
N ILE A 63 4.12 -5.40 -6.18
CA ILE A 63 3.84 -3.99 -6.44
C ILE A 63 2.54 -3.88 -7.22
N ILE A 64 1.63 -3.04 -6.74
CA ILE A 64 0.38 -2.72 -7.42
C ILE A 64 0.50 -1.29 -7.98
N PRO A 65 0.54 -1.11 -9.30
CA PRO A 65 0.64 0.23 -9.88
C PRO A 65 -0.59 1.08 -9.56
N LYS A 66 -0.43 2.40 -9.55
CA LYS A 66 -1.55 3.32 -9.47
C LYS A 66 -2.50 3.06 -10.66
N GLY A 67 -3.78 2.95 -10.37
CA GLY A 67 -4.81 2.65 -11.39
C GLY A 67 -5.19 1.17 -11.47
N ALA A 68 -4.44 0.26 -10.88
CA ALA A 68 -4.81 -1.15 -10.79
C ALA A 68 -5.62 -1.43 -9.52
N ASP A 69 -6.49 -2.43 -9.57
CA ASP A 69 -7.26 -2.89 -8.42
C ASP A 69 -6.34 -3.48 -7.35
N PHE A 70 -6.63 -3.15 -6.10
CA PHE A 70 -5.90 -3.63 -4.94
C PHE A 70 -6.69 -4.77 -4.29
N VAL A 71 -6.26 -6.00 -4.51
CA VAL A 71 -7.03 -7.19 -4.10
C VAL A 71 -6.39 -8.00 -2.97
N ASP A 72 -5.08 -7.94 -2.81
CA ASP A 72 -4.39 -8.63 -1.72
C ASP A 72 -4.53 -7.85 -0.42
N THR A 73 -4.72 -8.57 0.70
CA THR A 73 -5.26 -7.98 1.92
C THR A 73 -4.22 -7.56 2.93
N GLN A 74 -3.05 -8.15 2.91
CA GLN A 74 -2.06 -8.01 3.98
C GLN A 74 -0.63 -7.96 3.44
N VAL A 75 0.29 -7.49 4.28
CA VAL A 75 1.73 -7.51 4.00
C VAL A 75 2.48 -7.45 5.32
N THR A 76 3.61 -8.14 5.43
CA THR A 76 4.41 -8.06 6.65
C THR A 76 5.19 -6.74 6.72
N ARG A 77 5.42 -6.28 7.95
CA ARG A 77 6.34 -5.14 8.17
C ARG A 77 7.74 -5.46 7.68
N GLN A 78 8.16 -6.71 7.80
CA GLN A 78 9.45 -7.20 7.31
C GLN A 78 9.58 -7.07 5.79
N ALA A 79 8.53 -7.42 5.04
CA ALA A 79 8.51 -7.26 3.57
C ALA A 79 8.55 -5.78 3.16
N VAL A 80 7.81 -4.92 3.86
CA VAL A 80 7.85 -3.47 3.61
C VAL A 80 9.24 -2.89 3.90
N ALA A 81 9.87 -3.30 4.99
CA ALA A 81 11.24 -2.88 5.32
C ALA A 81 12.23 -3.30 4.24
N ARG A 82 12.07 -4.50 3.69
CA ARG A 82 12.88 -4.97 2.57
C ARG A 82 12.73 -4.07 1.34
N LEU A 83 11.49 -3.74 0.98
CA LEU A 83 11.22 -2.83 -0.14
C LEU A 83 11.84 -1.44 0.09
N ILE A 84 11.65 -0.87 1.27
CA ILE A 84 12.23 0.44 1.63
C ILE A 84 13.75 0.41 1.50
N THR A 85 14.41 -0.66 1.97
CA THR A 85 15.84 -0.84 1.83
C THR A 85 16.27 -0.86 0.37
N GLU A 86 15.53 -1.58 -0.49
CA GLU A 86 15.81 -1.65 -1.93
C GLU A 86 15.70 -0.25 -2.58
N ILE A 87 14.69 0.54 -2.20
CA ILE A 87 14.51 1.91 -2.71
C ILE A 87 15.66 2.82 -2.26
N ILE A 88 16.10 2.70 -1.02
CA ILE A 88 17.21 3.51 -0.48
C ILE A 88 18.51 3.18 -1.22
N LEU A 89 18.76 1.91 -1.52
CA LEU A 89 19.95 1.47 -2.24
C LEU A 89 19.94 1.82 -3.73
N ASP A 90 18.76 1.98 -4.31
CA ASP A 90 18.57 2.41 -5.70
C ASP A 90 17.51 3.53 -5.77
N PRO A 91 17.91 4.80 -5.61
CA PRO A 91 16.97 5.92 -5.60
C PRO A 91 16.21 6.15 -6.90
N THR A 92 16.54 5.44 -7.98
CA THR A 92 15.80 5.52 -9.24
C THR A 92 14.56 4.63 -9.26
N LEU A 93 14.43 3.69 -8.31
CA LEU A 93 13.26 2.83 -8.19
C LEU A 93 12.03 3.65 -7.76
N TYR A 94 10.95 3.51 -8.52
CA TYR A 94 9.65 4.11 -8.19
C TYR A 94 9.69 5.62 -7.95
N GLU A 95 10.51 6.34 -8.70
CA GLU A 95 10.59 7.81 -8.64
C GLU A 95 9.26 8.44 -9.01
N ARG A 96 8.81 9.41 -8.19
CA ARG A 96 7.62 10.22 -8.40
C ARG A 96 6.39 9.37 -8.70
N THR A 97 6.20 8.31 -7.93
CA THR A 97 5.10 7.39 -8.15
C THR A 97 4.48 6.92 -6.84
N SER A 98 3.22 6.50 -6.94
CA SER A 98 2.47 5.86 -5.86
C SER A 98 2.33 4.38 -6.20
N ILE A 99 2.82 3.53 -5.34
CA ILE A 99 2.77 2.08 -5.51
C ILE A 99 2.02 1.41 -4.37
N GLY A 100 1.21 0.43 -4.71
CA GLY A 100 0.62 -0.48 -3.74
C GLY A 100 1.63 -1.56 -3.35
N VAL A 101 1.61 -1.97 -2.09
CA VAL A 101 2.51 -3.01 -1.57
C VAL A 101 1.68 -4.05 -0.84
N ALA A 102 1.71 -5.29 -1.31
CA ALA A 102 0.94 -6.38 -0.73
C ALA A 102 1.69 -7.70 -0.80
N GLU A 103 1.34 -8.62 0.08
CA GLU A 103 1.83 -9.99 0.05
C GLU A 103 1.10 -10.76 -1.05
N PRO A 104 1.84 -11.49 -1.93
CA PRO A 104 1.21 -12.31 -2.96
C PRO A 104 0.27 -13.37 -2.38
N ASN A 105 -0.79 -13.70 -3.11
CA ASN A 105 -1.72 -14.80 -2.77
C ASN A 105 -2.50 -14.57 -1.49
N THR A 106 -2.83 -13.31 -1.17
CA THR A 106 -3.65 -12.95 0.00
C THR A 106 -4.95 -12.25 -0.39
N ALA A 107 -5.45 -12.51 -1.59
CA ALA A 107 -6.69 -11.92 -2.12
C ALA A 107 -7.92 -12.55 -1.47
N TRP A 108 -8.13 -12.26 -0.18
CA TRP A 108 -9.23 -12.77 0.65
C TRP A 108 -10.24 -11.66 0.93
N ASP A 109 -11.30 -12.00 1.67
CA ASP A 109 -12.32 -11.02 2.05
C ASP A 109 -11.81 -10.01 3.08
N LYS A 110 -10.83 -10.41 3.87
CA LYS A 110 -10.16 -9.57 4.89
C LYS A 110 -8.80 -10.19 5.26
N PRO A 111 -7.93 -9.43 5.94
CA PRO A 111 -6.66 -9.99 6.43
C PRO A 111 -6.87 -11.19 7.36
N SER A 112 -5.94 -12.13 7.34
CA SER A 112 -6.03 -13.39 8.09
C SER A 112 -6.03 -13.20 9.61
N PHE A 113 -5.53 -12.08 10.09
CA PHE A 113 -5.43 -11.76 11.52
C PHE A 113 -6.60 -10.92 12.07
N TYR A 114 -7.65 -10.77 11.27
CA TYR A 114 -8.91 -10.09 11.67
C TYR A 114 -10.11 -11.01 11.67
#